data_0b8a666c29d7afe3ee594f484b752c2a
#
_entry.id   0b8a666c29d7afe3ee594f484b752c2a
#
_cell.length_a   1.000
_cell.length_b   1.000
_cell.length_c   1.000
_cell.angle_alpha   90.00
_cell.angle_beta   90.00
_cell.angle_gamma   90.00
#
_symmetry.space_group_name_H-M   'P 1'
#
loop_
_entity.id
_entity.type
_entity.pdbx_description
1 polymer ?
#
loop_
_entity_poly.entity_id
_entity_poly.type
_entity_poly.pdbx_seq_one_letter_code
_entity_poly.pdbx_strand_id
1 'polypeptide(L)'
;MIELLTADTPNGKKIGIMLPFSLRQFENDSVDKEALLKDDRVLRISLDFYSGVIAAIDSVERLGIPVKAKVFDTQKSASVLDDILRSNDFENYDAIIGPLLTKNVESASRFFNRNQIPVLSPLIDADLKGDDNLLQTRPSNLMMEKTLITYIDSLKQGKNLLILADKKHNYLKNKLSYTFPNARVVTQAKEEYLQPSDLISVLSKEQENWIILESDDMELISNAISYLNAKVPEYKIRIFTSDKSEPYEDEIPNEYLSNLNFTYASIAKECENIKENTFVKNYEEDYGIIPNKYAVRGFDVTYDLLLRLAMAEDLYEALELKGSTEYVENKFDYHKKMIGGYYNDAVYIIQYEEGLKLKVVN
;
A
#
# COMPACT_ATOMS: atom_id res chain seq x y z
N MET A 1 5.70 26.84 5.09
CA MET A 1 5.57 27.05 6.55
C MET A 1 4.09 26.81 6.84
N ILE A 2 3.74 25.66 7.44
CA ILE A 2 2.37 25.36 7.84
C ILE A 2 2.16 26.13 9.14
N GLU A 3 1.34 27.16 9.14
CA GLU A 3 0.80 27.71 10.39
C GLU A 3 -0.07 26.62 11.01
N LEU A 4 0.50 25.91 11.98
CA LEU A 4 -0.25 25.06 12.90
C LEU A 4 -1.13 25.98 13.74
N LEU A 5 -2.39 26.10 13.38
CA LEU A 5 -3.40 26.57 14.28
C LEU A 5 -3.48 25.53 15.41
N THR A 6 -2.75 25.76 16.49
CA THR A 6 -2.89 25.00 17.72
C THR A 6 -4.29 25.32 18.27
N ALA A 7 -5.25 24.49 17.94
CA ALA A 7 -6.48 24.45 18.72
C ALA A 7 -6.04 24.16 20.16
N ASP A 8 -6.39 25.04 21.10
CA ASP A 8 -6.14 24.87 22.51
C ASP A 8 -6.83 23.55 22.97
N THR A 9 -6.10 22.42 22.87
CA THR A 9 -6.55 21.15 23.39
C THR A 9 -5.77 20.84 24.66
N PRO A 10 -6.28 21.20 25.83
CA PRO A 10 -5.58 21.01 27.10
C PRO A 10 -5.29 19.54 27.42
N ASN A 11 -5.89 18.59 26.71
CA ASN A 11 -5.85 17.17 27.00
C ASN A 11 -5.04 16.31 26.03
N GLY A 12 -4.48 16.86 24.94
CA GLY A 12 -3.78 16.09 23.90
C GLY A 12 -4.71 15.17 23.10
N LYS A 13 -4.21 14.64 21.97
CA LYS A 13 -4.97 13.69 21.11
C LYS A 13 -4.87 12.28 21.67
N LYS A 14 -5.99 11.56 21.73
CA LYS A 14 -6.06 10.21 22.30
C LYS A 14 -6.37 9.17 21.22
N ILE A 15 -5.45 8.27 20.95
CA ILE A 15 -5.59 7.24 19.92
C ILE A 15 -5.49 5.83 20.48
N GLY A 16 -6.24 4.90 19.89
CA GLY A 16 -6.11 3.46 20.13
C GLY A 16 -5.33 2.80 18.99
N ILE A 17 -4.45 1.88 19.34
CA ILE A 17 -3.63 1.11 18.39
C ILE A 17 -3.98 -0.36 18.58
N MET A 18 -4.64 -0.98 17.60
CA MET A 18 -5.11 -2.36 17.64
C MET A 18 -4.32 -3.24 16.69
N LEU A 19 -3.35 -3.98 17.17
CA LEU A 19 -2.44 -4.78 16.35
C LEU A 19 -2.37 -6.23 16.82
N PRO A 20 -2.16 -7.21 15.91
CA PRO A 20 -2.16 -8.63 16.23
C PRO A 20 -0.76 -9.15 16.62
N PHE A 21 -0.23 -8.70 17.76
CA PHE A 21 1.09 -9.10 18.25
C PHE A 21 1.14 -10.55 18.77
N SER A 22 0.01 -11.08 19.27
CA SER A 22 -0.06 -12.42 19.85
C SER A 22 0.91 -12.62 21.03
N LEU A 23 1.02 -11.62 21.92
CA LEU A 23 2.00 -11.58 23.03
C LEU A 23 1.90 -12.77 23.98
N ARG A 24 0.71 -13.36 24.16
CA ARG A 24 0.52 -14.57 24.99
C ARG A 24 1.38 -15.75 24.56
N GLN A 25 1.76 -15.83 23.29
CA GLN A 25 2.65 -16.89 22.81
C GLN A 25 4.07 -16.74 23.33
N PHE A 26 4.49 -15.49 23.64
CA PHE A 26 5.80 -15.20 24.21
C PHE A 26 5.90 -15.44 25.72
N GLU A 27 4.76 -15.56 26.42
CA GLU A 27 4.70 -15.88 27.85
C GLU A 27 4.97 -17.38 28.10
N ASN A 28 4.90 -18.21 27.06
CA ASN A 28 5.17 -19.65 27.17
C ASN A 28 6.67 -19.91 26.98
N ASP A 29 7.34 -20.31 28.05
CA ASP A 29 8.78 -20.60 28.06
C ASP A 29 9.19 -21.79 27.15
N SER A 30 8.22 -22.62 26.73
CA SER A 30 8.45 -23.76 25.83
C SER A 30 8.47 -23.37 24.35
N VAL A 31 8.16 -22.12 24.02
CA VAL A 31 8.12 -21.63 22.63
C VAL A 31 9.48 -21.04 22.26
N ASP A 32 10.01 -21.48 21.12
CA ASP A 32 11.16 -20.83 20.50
C ASP A 32 10.74 -19.45 19.96
N LYS A 33 11.12 -18.42 20.68
CA LYS A 33 10.75 -17.02 20.37
C LYS A 33 11.40 -16.53 19.09
N GLU A 34 12.59 -17.00 18.76
CA GLU A 34 13.29 -16.65 17.52
C GLU A 34 12.60 -17.29 16.30
N ALA A 35 12.24 -18.58 16.42
CA ALA A 35 11.46 -19.25 15.38
C ALA A 35 10.09 -18.59 15.18
N LEU A 36 9.39 -18.24 16.27
CA LEU A 36 8.11 -17.53 16.18
C LEU A 36 8.23 -16.19 15.44
N LEU A 37 9.25 -15.40 15.75
CA LEU A 37 9.50 -14.12 15.06
C LEU A 37 9.87 -14.34 13.59
N LYS A 38 10.56 -15.44 13.26
CA LYS A 38 10.94 -15.75 11.89
C LYS A 38 9.77 -16.25 11.04
N ASP A 39 8.90 -17.08 11.62
CA ASP A 39 7.86 -17.78 10.86
C ASP A 39 6.54 -17.00 10.80
N ASP A 40 6.25 -16.17 11.80
CA ASP A 40 5.01 -15.38 11.85
C ASP A 40 5.13 -14.05 11.10
N ARG A 41 4.79 -14.07 9.81
CA ARG A 41 4.81 -12.86 8.96
C ARG A 41 3.91 -11.75 9.50
N VAL A 42 2.72 -12.08 10.04
CA VAL A 42 1.77 -11.07 10.54
C VAL A 42 2.34 -10.38 11.77
N LEU A 43 3.00 -11.14 12.65
CA LEU A 43 3.67 -10.58 13.82
C LEU A 43 4.79 -9.61 13.41
N ARG A 44 5.67 -10.02 12.46
CA ARG A 44 6.74 -9.14 11.98
C ARG A 44 6.19 -7.83 11.39
N ILE A 45 5.21 -7.94 10.50
CA ILE A 45 4.54 -6.75 9.93
C ILE A 45 3.95 -5.86 11.02
N SER A 46 3.34 -6.45 12.06
CA SER A 46 2.76 -5.68 13.16
C SER A 46 3.81 -4.96 14.00
N LEU A 47 4.96 -5.59 14.25
CA LEU A 47 6.06 -4.98 14.99
C LEU A 47 6.73 -3.85 14.20
N ASP A 48 7.00 -4.08 12.93
CA ASP A 48 7.56 -3.06 12.03
C ASP A 48 6.61 -1.87 11.89
N PHE A 49 5.32 -2.12 11.65
CA PHE A 49 4.31 -1.07 11.59
C PHE A 49 4.23 -0.28 12.90
N TYR A 50 4.26 -0.97 14.05
CA TYR A 50 4.20 -0.35 15.37
C TYR A 50 5.42 0.53 15.66
N SER A 51 6.63 0.12 15.26
CA SER A 51 7.83 0.96 15.43
C SER A 51 7.69 2.29 14.67
N GLY A 52 7.12 2.25 13.48
CA GLY A 52 6.78 3.47 12.73
C GLY A 52 5.72 4.33 13.43
N VAL A 53 4.69 3.71 14.03
CA VAL A 53 3.67 4.43 14.82
C VAL A 53 4.30 5.20 15.99
N ILE A 54 5.21 4.57 16.73
CA ILE A 54 5.92 5.22 17.86
C ILE A 54 6.76 6.39 17.35
N ALA A 55 7.54 6.19 16.30
CA ALA A 55 8.36 7.27 15.72
C ALA A 55 7.52 8.46 15.23
N ALA A 56 6.29 8.20 14.73
CA ALA A 56 5.37 9.26 14.34
C ALA A 56 4.83 10.04 15.57
N ILE A 57 4.46 9.33 16.63
CA ILE A 57 4.01 9.95 17.88
C ILE A 57 5.12 10.86 18.43
N ASP A 58 6.34 10.35 18.56
CA ASP A 58 7.49 11.15 19.03
C ASP A 58 7.74 12.37 18.14
N SER A 59 7.58 12.23 16.83
CA SER A 59 7.75 13.33 15.87
C SER A 59 6.68 14.41 16.05
N VAL A 60 5.44 14.03 16.29
CA VAL A 60 4.32 14.96 16.51
C VAL A 60 4.42 15.63 17.90
N GLU A 61 4.86 14.91 18.92
CA GLU A 61 5.10 15.49 20.26
C GLU A 61 6.23 16.55 20.22
N ARG A 62 7.26 16.34 19.41
CA ARG A 62 8.30 17.36 19.16
C ARG A 62 7.76 18.63 18.48
N LEU A 63 6.62 18.52 17.77
CA LEU A 63 5.89 19.69 17.23
C LEU A 63 5.01 20.40 18.27
N GLY A 64 4.95 19.88 19.49
CA GLY A 64 4.15 20.44 20.59
C GLY A 64 2.71 19.95 20.64
N ILE A 65 2.37 18.86 19.94
CA ILE A 65 1.05 18.22 19.97
C ILE A 65 1.11 17.01 20.90
N PRO A 66 0.55 17.08 22.12
CA PRO A 66 0.57 15.94 23.05
C PRO A 66 -0.27 14.79 22.54
N VAL A 67 0.22 13.55 22.66
CA VAL A 67 -0.48 12.34 22.24
C VAL A 67 -0.60 11.35 23.39
N LYS A 68 -1.80 10.78 23.57
CA LYS A 68 -2.06 9.66 24.47
C LYS A 68 -2.41 8.43 23.63
N ALA A 69 -1.49 7.49 23.52
CA ALA A 69 -1.71 6.26 22.77
C ALA A 69 -1.93 5.07 23.73
N LYS A 70 -2.93 4.23 23.44
CA LYS A 70 -3.13 2.95 24.10
C LYS A 70 -3.09 1.81 23.10
N VAL A 71 -2.25 0.81 23.39
CA VAL A 71 -2.03 -0.35 22.53
C VAL A 71 -2.88 -1.52 23.01
N PHE A 72 -3.50 -2.23 22.05
CA PHE A 72 -4.31 -3.41 22.29
C PHE A 72 -3.82 -4.55 21.40
N ASP A 73 -3.49 -5.70 22.00
CA ASP A 73 -3.12 -6.90 21.26
C ASP A 73 -4.37 -7.69 20.85
N THR A 74 -4.71 -7.68 19.57
CA THR A 74 -5.89 -8.38 19.05
C THR A 74 -5.67 -9.89 18.83
N GLN A 75 -4.44 -10.38 18.98
CA GLN A 75 -4.05 -11.80 18.90
C GLN A 75 -4.55 -12.53 17.62
N LYS A 76 -4.79 -11.81 16.53
CA LYS A 76 -5.41 -12.35 15.28
C LYS A 76 -6.80 -12.97 15.52
N SER A 77 -7.46 -12.65 16.62
CA SER A 77 -8.69 -13.32 17.08
C SER A 77 -9.85 -12.34 17.15
N ALA A 78 -10.98 -12.71 16.55
CA ALA A 78 -12.21 -11.94 16.63
C ALA A 78 -12.77 -11.92 18.07
N SER A 79 -12.67 -13.03 18.80
CA SER A 79 -13.14 -13.09 20.20
C SER A 79 -12.32 -12.20 21.13
N VAL A 80 -10.99 -12.14 20.95
CA VAL A 80 -10.14 -11.25 21.73
C VAL A 80 -10.46 -9.78 21.40
N LEU A 81 -10.70 -9.48 20.13
CA LEU A 81 -11.15 -8.13 19.75
C LEU A 81 -12.48 -7.78 20.43
N ASP A 82 -13.48 -8.67 20.39
CA ASP A 82 -14.76 -8.45 21.08
C ASP A 82 -14.60 -8.22 22.57
N ASP A 83 -13.71 -8.96 23.24
CA ASP A 83 -13.38 -8.75 24.66
C ASP A 83 -12.74 -7.39 24.90
N ILE A 84 -11.80 -6.97 24.05
CA ILE A 84 -11.18 -5.64 24.11
C ILE A 84 -12.23 -4.55 23.98
N LEU A 85 -13.12 -4.66 22.98
CA LEU A 85 -14.15 -3.67 22.69
C LEU A 85 -15.16 -3.53 23.84
N ARG A 86 -15.51 -4.63 24.53
CA ARG A 86 -16.47 -4.63 25.63
C ARG A 86 -15.89 -4.23 26.98
N SER A 87 -14.61 -4.52 27.22
CA SER A 87 -13.96 -4.35 28.53
C SER A 87 -13.24 -3.02 28.71
N ASN A 88 -13.15 -2.19 27.65
CA ASN A 88 -12.49 -0.90 27.71
C ASN A 88 -13.46 0.25 27.40
N ASP A 89 -13.17 1.40 28.01
CA ASP A 89 -13.86 2.64 27.71
C ASP A 89 -13.13 3.40 26.60
N PHE A 90 -13.87 3.70 25.52
CA PHE A 90 -13.37 4.41 24.34
C PHE A 90 -14.04 5.80 24.15
N GLU A 91 -14.83 6.29 25.11
CA GLU A 91 -15.66 7.49 24.95
C GLU A 91 -14.88 8.73 24.44
N ASN A 92 -13.62 8.86 24.83
CA ASN A 92 -12.82 10.05 24.50
C ASN A 92 -11.65 9.72 23.57
N TYR A 93 -11.80 8.74 22.68
CA TYR A 93 -10.78 8.47 21.67
C TYR A 93 -11.05 9.28 20.41
N ASP A 94 -10.00 9.93 19.89
CA ASP A 94 -10.09 10.70 18.63
C ASP A 94 -10.02 9.79 17.40
N ALA A 95 -9.34 8.65 17.49
CA ALA A 95 -9.26 7.66 16.41
C ALA A 95 -8.70 6.30 16.88
N ILE A 96 -8.93 5.27 16.05
CA ILE A 96 -8.36 3.93 16.22
C ILE A 96 -7.54 3.57 14.98
N ILE A 97 -6.28 3.17 15.17
CA ILE A 97 -5.41 2.62 14.12
C ILE A 97 -5.48 1.10 14.16
N GLY A 98 -5.85 0.47 13.05
CA GLY A 98 -6.13 -0.96 13.00
C GLY A 98 -7.59 -1.30 13.38
N PRO A 99 -7.90 -2.59 13.57
CA PRO A 99 -7.06 -3.79 13.41
C PRO A 99 -6.49 -4.01 12.01
N LEU A 100 -5.61 -5.03 11.83
CA LEU A 100 -4.99 -5.32 10.52
C LEU A 100 -5.72 -6.39 9.70
N LEU A 101 -6.61 -7.16 10.29
CA LEU A 101 -7.34 -8.24 9.60
C LEU A 101 -8.73 -7.75 9.16
N THR A 102 -9.14 -8.04 7.93
CA THR A 102 -10.37 -7.54 7.31
C THR A 102 -11.61 -7.66 8.19
N LYS A 103 -11.91 -8.87 8.67
CA LYS A 103 -13.09 -9.12 9.53
C LYS A 103 -13.03 -8.33 10.84
N ASN A 104 -11.83 -8.17 11.39
CA ASN A 104 -11.63 -7.45 12.64
C ASN A 104 -11.82 -5.94 12.43
N VAL A 105 -11.32 -5.40 11.31
CA VAL A 105 -11.53 -3.98 10.93
C VAL A 105 -13.03 -3.70 10.77
N GLU A 106 -13.75 -4.52 10.03
CA GLU A 106 -15.20 -4.34 9.82
C GLU A 106 -15.99 -4.44 11.13
N SER A 107 -15.58 -5.32 12.06
CA SER A 107 -16.18 -5.42 13.39
C SER A 107 -15.88 -4.20 14.26
N ALA A 108 -14.64 -3.73 14.26
CA ALA A 108 -14.23 -2.52 14.98
C ALA A 108 -14.97 -1.28 14.44
N SER A 109 -15.03 -1.10 13.11
CA SER A 109 -15.78 -0.01 12.48
C SER A 109 -17.23 0.01 12.96
N ARG A 110 -17.92 -1.13 12.92
CA ARG A 110 -19.32 -1.24 13.38
C ARG A 110 -19.49 -0.88 14.85
N PHE A 111 -18.55 -1.29 15.71
CA PHE A 111 -18.59 -0.97 17.14
C PHE A 111 -18.41 0.53 17.39
N PHE A 112 -17.38 1.12 16.79
CA PHE A 112 -17.02 2.51 16.97
C PHE A 112 -17.91 3.50 16.22
N ASN A 113 -18.68 3.06 15.24
CA ASN A 113 -19.59 3.91 14.48
C ASN A 113 -20.66 4.55 15.37
N ARG A 114 -21.02 3.92 16.48
CA ARG A 114 -22.03 4.47 17.42
C ARG A 114 -21.61 5.81 18.02
N ASN A 115 -20.31 5.97 18.26
CA ASN A 115 -19.71 7.18 18.83
C ASN A 115 -18.96 7.99 17.77
N GLN A 116 -19.10 7.63 16.50
CA GLN A 116 -18.44 8.27 15.34
C GLN A 116 -16.90 8.33 15.48
N ILE A 117 -16.30 7.38 16.21
CA ILE A 117 -14.84 7.29 16.34
C ILE A 117 -14.26 6.69 15.05
N PRO A 118 -13.36 7.42 14.36
CA PRO A 118 -12.73 6.94 13.13
C PRO A 118 -11.89 5.69 13.35
N VAL A 119 -12.02 4.71 12.44
CA VAL A 119 -11.22 3.49 12.42
C VAL A 119 -10.38 3.47 11.15
N LEU A 120 -9.06 3.50 11.29
CA LEU A 120 -8.12 3.50 10.17
C LEU A 120 -7.68 2.08 9.84
N SER A 121 -7.91 1.66 8.60
CA SER A 121 -7.36 0.41 8.05
C SER A 121 -6.06 0.70 7.30
N PRO A 122 -4.88 0.38 7.87
CA PRO A 122 -3.62 0.85 7.31
C PRO A 122 -3.03 -0.02 6.20
N LEU A 123 -3.34 -1.33 6.16
CA LEU A 123 -2.62 -2.31 5.33
C LEU A 123 -3.51 -3.13 4.38
N ILE A 124 -4.83 -3.12 4.55
CA ILE A 124 -5.73 -3.96 3.75
C ILE A 124 -5.87 -3.41 2.33
N ASP A 125 -5.63 -4.28 1.35
CA ASP A 125 -5.67 -3.98 -0.09
C ASP A 125 -7.00 -4.33 -0.76
N ALA A 126 -7.83 -5.16 -0.12
CA ALA A 126 -9.19 -5.44 -0.56
C ALA A 126 -10.10 -4.22 -0.34
N ASP A 127 -11.16 -4.10 -1.13
CA ASP A 127 -12.18 -3.08 -0.89
C ASP A 127 -13.00 -3.45 0.36
N LEU A 128 -12.87 -2.61 1.40
CA LEU A 128 -13.50 -2.85 2.70
C LEU A 128 -14.96 -2.44 2.71
N LYS A 129 -15.78 -3.27 3.34
CA LYS A 129 -17.18 -2.99 3.66
C LYS A 129 -17.26 -2.56 5.12
N GLY A 130 -17.30 -1.27 5.35
CA GLY A 130 -17.38 -0.70 6.70
C GLY A 130 -18.45 0.35 6.81
N ASP A 131 -18.68 0.82 8.03
CA ASP A 131 -19.58 1.92 8.33
C ASP A 131 -18.93 3.28 7.98
N ASP A 132 -19.67 4.36 8.19
CA ASP A 132 -19.26 5.73 7.80
C ASP A 132 -17.97 6.22 8.47
N ASN A 133 -17.58 5.61 9.58
CA ASN A 133 -16.38 5.92 10.35
C ASN A 133 -15.12 5.15 9.90
N LEU A 134 -15.21 4.27 8.89
CA LEU A 134 -14.06 3.53 8.39
C LEU A 134 -13.25 4.37 7.40
N LEU A 135 -11.94 4.50 7.66
CA LEU A 135 -10.98 5.09 6.74
C LEU A 135 -10.04 4.01 6.21
N GLN A 136 -10.17 3.66 4.95
CA GLN A 136 -9.22 2.81 4.27
C GLN A 136 -8.05 3.65 3.77
N THR A 137 -6.93 3.65 4.51
CA THR A 137 -5.79 4.51 4.21
C THR A 137 -4.91 3.98 3.08
N ARG A 138 -4.94 2.66 2.83
CA ARG A 138 -4.29 2.04 1.68
C ARG A 138 -5.24 2.03 0.49
N PRO A 139 -4.83 2.56 -0.69
CA PRO A 139 -5.57 2.35 -1.92
C PRO A 139 -5.83 0.86 -2.17
N SER A 140 -7.04 0.51 -2.58
CA SER A 140 -7.38 -0.86 -2.91
C SER A 140 -6.74 -1.30 -4.23
N ASN A 141 -6.61 -2.62 -4.44
CA ASN A 141 -6.11 -3.17 -5.70
C ASN A 141 -6.97 -2.70 -6.89
N LEU A 142 -8.28 -2.54 -6.72
CA LEU A 142 -9.14 -1.95 -7.75
C LEU A 142 -8.76 -0.51 -8.11
N MET A 143 -8.31 0.27 -7.13
CA MET A 143 -7.85 1.65 -7.36
C MET A 143 -6.49 1.65 -8.08
N MET A 144 -5.59 0.74 -7.71
CA MET A 144 -4.31 0.55 -8.41
C MET A 144 -4.53 0.22 -9.90
N GLU A 145 -5.38 -0.79 -10.17
CA GLU A 145 -5.77 -1.15 -11.54
C GLU A 145 -6.38 0.04 -12.32
N LYS A 146 -7.33 0.75 -11.70
CA LYS A 146 -8.01 1.89 -12.31
C LYS A 146 -7.02 2.99 -12.69
N THR A 147 -6.09 3.32 -11.79
CA THR A 147 -5.10 4.37 -12.01
C THR A 147 -4.15 3.99 -13.14
N LEU A 148 -3.64 2.74 -13.16
CA LEU A 148 -2.79 2.26 -14.25
C LEU A 148 -3.53 2.26 -15.59
N ILE A 149 -4.75 1.75 -15.64
CA ILE A 149 -5.58 1.74 -16.86
C ILE A 149 -5.79 3.16 -17.37
N THR A 150 -6.10 4.11 -16.50
CA THR A 150 -6.29 5.51 -16.87
C THR A 150 -5.00 6.13 -17.42
N TYR A 151 -3.87 5.83 -16.80
CA TYR A 151 -2.56 6.27 -17.26
C TYR A 151 -2.24 5.72 -18.66
N ILE A 152 -2.39 4.42 -18.88
CA ILE A 152 -2.19 3.78 -20.18
C ILE A 152 -3.13 4.38 -21.23
N ASP A 153 -4.41 4.54 -20.90
CA ASP A 153 -5.43 5.08 -21.80
C ASP A 153 -5.08 6.48 -22.31
N SER A 154 -4.55 7.32 -21.45
CA SER A 154 -4.16 8.69 -21.77
C SER A 154 -2.99 8.79 -22.77
N LEU A 155 -2.13 7.76 -22.84
CA LEU A 155 -0.86 7.79 -23.59
C LEU A 155 -0.75 6.73 -24.71
N LYS A 156 -1.74 5.84 -24.85
CA LYS A 156 -1.70 4.67 -25.75
C LYS A 156 -1.70 4.99 -27.25
N GLN A 157 -1.99 6.22 -27.63
CA GLN A 157 -2.11 6.57 -29.05
C GLN A 157 -0.82 6.28 -29.81
N GLY A 158 -0.92 5.51 -30.92
CA GLY A 158 0.23 5.12 -31.74
C GLY A 158 1.08 3.98 -31.14
N LYS A 159 0.63 3.33 -30.07
CA LYS A 159 1.32 2.21 -29.44
C LYS A 159 0.71 0.86 -29.88
N ASN A 160 1.56 -0.17 -29.97
CA ASN A 160 1.11 -1.55 -30.11
C ASN A 160 0.83 -2.13 -28.71
N LEU A 161 -0.45 -2.22 -28.36
CA LEU A 161 -0.86 -2.64 -27.01
C LEU A 161 -1.07 -4.15 -26.96
N LEU A 162 -0.43 -4.80 -25.98
CA LEU A 162 -0.49 -6.24 -25.76
C LEU A 162 -0.96 -6.50 -24.31
N ILE A 163 -1.75 -7.57 -24.14
CA ILE A 163 -2.22 -8.02 -22.82
C ILE A 163 -1.74 -9.46 -22.62
N LEU A 164 -0.97 -9.67 -21.56
CA LEU A 164 -0.51 -10.97 -21.10
C LEU A 164 -0.94 -11.16 -19.66
N ALA A 165 -1.71 -12.19 -19.38
CA ALA A 165 -2.17 -12.49 -18.03
C ALA A 165 -2.33 -14.01 -17.85
N ASP A 166 -2.09 -14.46 -16.61
CA ASP A 166 -2.35 -15.85 -16.23
C ASP A 166 -3.85 -16.15 -16.01
N LYS A 167 -4.16 -17.40 -15.68
CA LYS A 167 -5.55 -17.86 -15.46
C LYS A 167 -6.19 -17.23 -14.23
N LYS A 168 -5.42 -16.87 -13.21
CA LYS A 168 -5.94 -16.23 -11.99
C LYS A 168 -6.41 -14.81 -12.27
N HIS A 169 -5.74 -14.14 -13.23
CA HIS A 169 -6.02 -12.76 -13.63
C HIS A 169 -7.03 -12.65 -14.80
N ASN A 170 -7.80 -13.70 -15.10
CA ASN A 170 -8.79 -13.68 -16.19
C ASN A 170 -9.81 -12.53 -16.09
N TYR A 171 -10.23 -12.17 -14.88
CA TYR A 171 -11.13 -11.02 -14.68
C TYR A 171 -10.49 -9.73 -15.20
N LEU A 172 -9.25 -9.46 -14.77
CA LEU A 172 -8.51 -8.26 -15.17
C LEU A 172 -8.17 -8.28 -16.67
N LYS A 173 -7.77 -9.43 -17.21
CA LYS A 173 -7.58 -9.62 -18.64
C LYS A 173 -8.82 -9.23 -19.47
N ASN A 174 -10.01 -9.71 -19.05
CA ASN A 174 -11.26 -9.38 -19.72
C ASN A 174 -11.60 -7.89 -19.60
N LYS A 175 -11.38 -7.28 -18.45
CA LYS A 175 -11.55 -5.84 -18.20
C LYS A 175 -10.62 -5.01 -19.10
N LEU A 176 -9.34 -5.40 -19.20
CA LEU A 176 -8.36 -4.76 -20.09
C LEU A 176 -8.75 -4.90 -21.56
N SER A 177 -9.18 -6.10 -22.00
CA SER A 177 -9.62 -6.34 -23.38
C SER A 177 -10.87 -5.54 -23.74
N TYR A 178 -11.78 -5.35 -22.79
CA TYR A 178 -12.95 -4.47 -22.98
C TYR A 178 -12.55 -2.99 -23.08
N THR A 179 -11.63 -2.55 -22.21
CA THR A 179 -11.16 -1.15 -22.19
C THR A 179 -10.30 -0.82 -23.41
N PHE A 180 -9.51 -1.78 -23.86
CA PHE A 180 -8.58 -1.64 -24.99
C PHE A 180 -8.93 -2.64 -26.12
N PRO A 181 -10.02 -2.41 -26.89
CA PRO A 181 -10.50 -3.40 -27.86
C PRO A 181 -9.54 -3.67 -29.02
N ASN A 182 -8.58 -2.79 -29.25
CA ASN A 182 -7.53 -2.96 -30.27
C ASN A 182 -6.27 -3.63 -29.70
N ALA A 183 -6.20 -3.90 -28.41
CA ALA A 183 -5.08 -4.61 -27.82
C ALA A 183 -5.09 -6.08 -28.22
N ARG A 184 -3.91 -6.64 -28.46
CA ARG A 184 -3.76 -8.07 -28.78
C ARG A 184 -3.57 -8.84 -27.49
N VAL A 185 -4.42 -9.84 -27.26
CA VAL A 185 -4.25 -10.75 -26.12
C VAL A 185 -3.24 -11.82 -26.51
N VAL A 186 -2.15 -11.90 -25.75
CA VAL A 186 -1.17 -12.98 -25.91
C VAL A 186 -1.73 -14.22 -25.24
N THR A 187 -2.00 -15.26 -26.03
CA THR A 187 -2.45 -16.57 -25.56
C THR A 187 -1.29 -17.54 -25.60
N GLN A 188 -1.09 -18.26 -24.51
CA GLN A 188 -0.12 -19.34 -24.46
C GLN A 188 -0.54 -20.47 -25.39
N ALA A 189 0.31 -20.85 -26.34
CA ALA A 189 0.01 -21.90 -27.35
C ALA A 189 -0.17 -23.30 -26.73
N LYS A 190 0.43 -23.54 -25.55
CA LYS A 190 0.21 -24.72 -24.71
C LYS A 190 -0.19 -24.24 -23.30
N GLU A 191 -1.11 -24.95 -22.69
CA GLU A 191 -1.82 -24.52 -21.46
C GLU A 191 -0.94 -24.14 -20.25
N GLU A 192 0.40 -24.30 -20.29
CA GLU A 192 1.28 -24.12 -19.14
C GLU A 192 2.53 -23.26 -19.41
N TYR A 193 2.94 -23.01 -20.69
CA TYR A 193 4.20 -22.30 -20.95
C TYR A 193 4.06 -21.22 -22.00
N LEU A 194 4.56 -20.02 -21.69
CA LEU A 194 4.73 -18.95 -22.66
C LEU A 194 5.88 -19.32 -23.63
N GLN A 195 5.54 -19.49 -24.90
CA GLN A 195 6.57 -19.72 -25.92
C GLN A 195 7.10 -18.38 -26.45
N PRO A 196 8.41 -18.26 -26.74
CA PRO A 196 8.97 -17.08 -27.39
C PRO A 196 8.22 -16.64 -28.65
N SER A 197 7.73 -17.61 -29.44
CA SER A 197 6.94 -17.38 -30.65
C SER A 197 5.62 -16.64 -30.38
N ASP A 198 5.01 -16.85 -29.21
CA ASP A 198 3.72 -16.25 -28.85
C ASP A 198 3.85 -14.72 -28.72
N LEU A 199 4.99 -14.26 -28.21
CA LEU A 199 5.31 -12.83 -28.08
C LEU A 199 5.83 -12.23 -29.40
N ILE A 200 6.77 -12.89 -30.10
CA ILE A 200 7.35 -12.36 -31.35
C ILE A 200 6.27 -12.07 -32.38
N SER A 201 5.31 -12.95 -32.54
CA SER A 201 4.28 -12.85 -33.59
C SER A 201 3.41 -11.59 -33.47
N VAL A 202 3.39 -10.96 -32.28
CA VAL A 202 2.55 -9.80 -31.96
C VAL A 202 3.34 -8.51 -31.75
N LEU A 203 4.69 -8.55 -31.67
CA LEU A 203 5.51 -7.36 -31.54
C LEU A 203 5.60 -6.58 -32.86
N SER A 204 5.57 -5.26 -32.76
CA SER A 204 5.75 -4.32 -33.86
C SER A 204 7.16 -3.74 -33.89
N LYS A 205 7.81 -3.65 -35.04
CA LYS A 205 9.07 -2.94 -35.24
C LYS A 205 8.87 -1.43 -35.46
N GLU A 206 7.67 -1.03 -35.89
CA GLU A 206 7.35 0.36 -36.21
C GLU A 206 6.78 1.15 -35.03
N GLN A 207 6.11 0.46 -34.13
CA GLN A 207 5.46 1.05 -32.97
C GLN A 207 6.17 0.61 -31.69
N GLU A 208 6.10 1.43 -30.64
CA GLU A 208 6.48 1.01 -29.31
C GLU A 208 5.48 -0.03 -28.79
N ASN A 209 5.99 -1.14 -28.30
CA ASN A 209 5.20 -2.25 -27.78
C ASN A 209 4.94 -2.03 -26.28
N TRP A 210 3.69 -1.90 -25.92
CA TRP A 210 3.24 -1.75 -24.55
C TRP A 210 2.57 -3.04 -24.08
N ILE A 211 3.22 -3.74 -23.18
CA ILE A 211 2.78 -5.03 -22.67
C ILE A 211 2.22 -4.84 -21.27
N ILE A 212 0.93 -5.08 -21.08
CA ILE A 212 0.29 -5.14 -19.74
C ILE A 212 0.40 -6.59 -19.29
N LEU A 213 1.27 -6.83 -18.29
CA LEU A 213 1.57 -8.15 -17.74
C LEU A 213 0.97 -8.26 -16.34
N GLU A 214 -0.11 -9.05 -16.22
CA GLU A 214 -0.83 -9.25 -14.98
C GLU A 214 -0.75 -10.72 -14.54
N SER A 215 0.10 -11.01 -13.60
CA SER A 215 0.36 -12.36 -13.11
C SER A 215 1.05 -12.36 -11.74
N ASP A 216 0.78 -13.41 -10.95
CA ASP A 216 1.55 -13.79 -9.75
C ASP A 216 2.43 -15.02 -10.01
N ASP A 217 2.37 -15.57 -11.23
CA ASP A 217 3.14 -16.76 -11.59
C ASP A 217 4.57 -16.38 -11.91
N MET A 218 5.50 -16.82 -11.04
CA MET A 218 6.93 -16.56 -11.16
C MET A 218 7.49 -16.99 -12.51
N GLU A 219 7.10 -18.16 -12.98
CA GLU A 219 7.63 -18.71 -14.22
C GLU A 219 7.17 -17.90 -15.42
N LEU A 220 5.90 -17.51 -15.48
CA LEU A 220 5.36 -16.66 -16.53
C LEU A 220 6.05 -15.30 -16.55
N ILE A 221 6.19 -14.66 -15.39
CA ILE A 221 6.83 -13.34 -15.27
C ILE A 221 8.30 -13.42 -15.71
N SER A 222 9.06 -14.36 -15.14
CA SER A 222 10.50 -14.50 -15.42
C SER A 222 10.75 -14.80 -16.91
N ASN A 223 9.98 -15.70 -17.49
CA ASN A 223 10.10 -16.05 -18.91
C ASN A 223 9.74 -14.87 -19.81
N ALA A 224 8.63 -14.17 -19.55
CA ALA A 224 8.20 -12.99 -20.31
C ALA A 224 9.26 -11.88 -20.24
N ILE A 225 9.69 -11.51 -19.04
CA ILE A 225 10.67 -10.44 -18.82
C ILE A 225 12.00 -10.75 -19.49
N SER A 226 12.56 -11.96 -19.24
CA SER A 226 13.85 -12.36 -19.80
C SER A 226 13.81 -12.37 -21.33
N TYR A 227 12.73 -12.89 -21.90
CA TYR A 227 12.56 -12.94 -23.34
C TYR A 227 12.41 -11.55 -23.96
N LEU A 228 11.57 -10.68 -23.38
CA LEU A 228 11.37 -9.31 -23.85
C LEU A 228 12.63 -8.47 -23.70
N ASN A 229 13.38 -8.64 -22.59
CA ASN A 229 14.66 -7.98 -22.42
C ASN A 229 15.68 -8.33 -23.51
N ALA A 230 15.74 -9.58 -23.93
CA ALA A 230 16.60 -10.01 -25.05
C ALA A 230 16.19 -9.39 -26.39
N LYS A 231 14.98 -8.83 -26.49
CA LYS A 231 14.45 -8.20 -27.71
C LYS A 231 14.54 -6.68 -27.72
N VAL A 232 14.97 -6.03 -26.66
CA VAL A 232 15.16 -4.57 -26.59
C VAL A 232 16.04 -4.01 -27.73
N PRO A 233 17.12 -4.70 -28.21
CA PRO A 233 17.90 -4.19 -29.33
C PRO A 233 17.13 -4.09 -30.67
N GLU A 234 16.04 -4.88 -30.81
CA GLU A 234 15.26 -4.95 -32.04
C GLU A 234 13.93 -4.20 -31.97
N TYR A 235 13.38 -4.04 -30.74
CA TYR A 235 12.03 -3.52 -30.49
C TYR A 235 12.05 -2.50 -29.35
N LYS A 236 11.23 -1.46 -29.49
CA LYS A 236 10.93 -0.56 -28.37
C LYS A 236 9.86 -1.21 -27.50
N ILE A 237 10.17 -1.46 -26.23
CA ILE A 237 9.31 -2.22 -25.34
C ILE A 237 9.12 -1.44 -24.02
N ARG A 238 7.87 -1.44 -23.51
CA ARG A 238 7.52 -1.01 -22.17
C ARG A 238 6.57 -2.00 -21.56
N ILE A 239 6.82 -2.38 -20.31
CA ILE A 239 5.99 -3.31 -19.55
C ILE A 239 5.23 -2.55 -18.46
N PHE A 240 3.97 -2.95 -18.26
CA PHE A 240 3.09 -2.40 -17.25
C PHE A 240 2.53 -3.51 -16.37
N THR A 241 2.36 -3.24 -15.06
CA THR A 241 1.59 -4.09 -14.16
C THR A 241 0.83 -3.23 -13.14
N SER A 242 -0.34 -3.69 -12.72
CA SER A 242 -1.11 -3.03 -11.67
C SER A 242 -0.60 -3.33 -10.26
N ASP A 243 0.21 -4.39 -10.11
CA ASP A 243 0.84 -4.78 -8.85
C ASP A 243 2.28 -5.29 -9.10
N LYS A 244 3.26 -4.61 -8.51
CA LYS A 244 4.64 -5.09 -8.44
C LYS A 244 4.75 -6.09 -7.30
N SER A 245 4.31 -7.33 -7.55
CA SER A 245 4.34 -8.44 -6.60
C SER A 245 5.75 -8.95 -6.31
N GLU A 246 5.89 -9.82 -5.28
CA GLU A 246 7.18 -10.40 -4.85
C GLU A 246 8.06 -10.95 -6.00
N PRO A 247 7.53 -11.63 -7.05
CA PRO A 247 8.34 -12.06 -8.19
C PRO A 247 9.20 -10.96 -8.83
N TYR A 248 8.68 -9.77 -8.96
CA TYR A 248 9.44 -8.66 -9.53
C TYR A 248 10.49 -8.09 -8.60
N GLU A 249 10.34 -8.25 -7.27
CA GLU A 249 11.27 -7.74 -6.26
C GLU A 249 12.46 -8.70 -6.07
N ASP A 250 12.19 -10.02 -6.02
CA ASP A 250 13.15 -11.00 -5.56
C ASP A 250 13.89 -11.73 -6.69
N GLU A 251 13.22 -11.94 -7.85
CA GLU A 251 13.74 -12.85 -8.88
C GLU A 251 14.13 -12.15 -10.19
N ILE A 252 13.58 -10.97 -10.45
CA ILE A 252 13.86 -10.26 -11.70
C ILE A 252 15.00 -9.27 -11.50
N PRO A 253 16.09 -9.34 -12.31
CA PRO A 253 17.15 -8.36 -12.24
C PRO A 253 16.61 -6.95 -12.54
N ASN A 254 16.91 -5.99 -11.67
CA ASN A 254 16.47 -4.59 -11.84
C ASN A 254 16.94 -3.98 -13.17
N GLU A 255 18.08 -4.46 -13.72
CA GLU A 255 18.54 -4.06 -15.03
C GLU A 255 17.54 -4.41 -16.14
N TYR A 256 16.88 -5.59 -16.06
CA TYR A 256 15.85 -5.97 -17.03
C TYR A 256 14.61 -5.08 -16.90
N LEU A 257 14.21 -4.75 -15.67
CA LEU A 257 13.12 -3.82 -15.43
C LEU A 257 13.44 -2.42 -16.00
N SER A 258 14.68 -1.95 -15.84
CA SER A 258 15.15 -0.68 -16.39
C SER A 258 15.15 -0.70 -17.93
N ASN A 259 15.73 -1.74 -18.55
CA ASN A 259 15.78 -1.89 -20.01
C ASN A 259 14.38 -1.93 -20.65
N LEU A 260 13.41 -2.48 -19.94
CA LEU A 260 12.01 -2.62 -20.37
C LEU A 260 11.12 -1.45 -19.98
N ASN A 261 11.67 -0.38 -19.42
CA ASN A 261 10.92 0.77 -18.90
C ASN A 261 9.72 0.34 -18.04
N PHE A 262 9.95 -0.65 -17.16
CA PHE A 262 8.91 -1.26 -16.35
C PHE A 262 8.16 -0.21 -15.56
N THR A 263 6.84 -0.19 -15.72
CA THR A 263 5.95 0.83 -15.17
C THR A 263 4.85 0.16 -14.38
N TYR A 264 4.65 0.58 -13.13
CA TYR A 264 3.71 -0.07 -12.24
C TYR A 264 2.95 0.90 -11.35
N ALA A 265 1.76 0.49 -10.90
CA ALA A 265 1.04 1.23 -9.89
C ALA A 265 1.60 0.90 -8.50
N SER A 266 1.71 1.92 -7.64
CA SER A 266 2.23 1.78 -6.28
C SER A 266 1.49 2.65 -5.27
N ILE A 267 1.36 2.15 -4.06
CA ILE A 267 0.85 2.92 -2.91
C ILE A 267 1.91 3.81 -2.27
N ALA A 268 3.17 3.53 -2.58
CA ALA A 268 4.33 4.24 -2.03
C ALA A 268 5.30 4.59 -3.15
N LYS A 269 5.97 5.72 -3.04
CA LYS A 269 7.12 6.06 -3.88
C LYS A 269 8.40 5.60 -3.20
N GLU A 270 9.40 5.23 -3.97
CA GLU A 270 10.74 5.06 -3.42
C GLU A 270 11.40 6.44 -3.25
N CYS A 271 11.95 6.70 -2.08
CA CYS A 271 12.64 7.94 -1.79
C CYS A 271 14.11 7.83 -2.26
N GLU A 272 14.51 8.59 -3.29
CA GLU A 272 15.88 8.53 -3.85
C GLU A 272 16.98 8.74 -2.81
N ASN A 273 16.73 9.60 -1.81
CA ASN A 273 17.67 9.91 -0.72
C ASN A 273 17.06 9.57 0.65
N ILE A 274 16.53 8.37 0.79
CA ILE A 274 15.83 7.96 2.02
C ILE A 274 16.67 8.21 3.29
N LYS A 275 17.99 8.04 3.21
CA LYS A 275 18.92 8.30 4.33
C LYS A 275 19.06 9.77 4.73
N GLU A 276 18.62 10.70 3.88
CA GLU A 276 18.60 12.13 4.22
C GLU A 276 17.32 12.55 4.93
N ASN A 277 16.28 11.70 4.87
CA ASN A 277 15.01 11.96 5.52
C ASN A 277 15.16 11.93 7.04
N THR A 278 14.60 12.93 7.72
CA THR A 278 14.73 13.08 9.18
C THR A 278 14.14 11.89 9.96
N PHE A 279 12.99 11.36 9.51
CA PHE A 279 12.41 10.16 10.12
C PHE A 279 13.37 8.97 10.02
N VAL A 280 13.94 8.75 8.83
CA VAL A 280 14.84 7.61 8.59
C VAL A 280 16.10 7.71 9.45
N LYS A 281 16.67 8.91 9.57
CA LYS A 281 17.83 9.15 10.46
C LYS A 281 17.52 8.87 11.91
N ASN A 282 16.43 9.41 12.42
CA ASN A 282 16.01 9.19 13.79
C ASN A 282 15.69 7.70 14.05
N TYR A 283 15.03 7.05 13.09
CA TYR A 283 14.71 5.62 13.19
C TYR A 283 15.98 4.75 13.20
N GLU A 284 16.97 5.07 12.35
CA GLU A 284 18.26 4.36 12.34
C GLU A 284 19.05 4.58 13.64
N GLU A 285 18.98 5.79 14.23
CA GLU A 285 19.59 6.09 15.54
C GLU A 285 18.92 5.29 16.66
N ASP A 286 17.59 5.16 16.65
CA ASP A 286 16.81 4.50 17.73
C ASP A 286 16.86 2.97 17.63
N TYR A 287 16.81 2.41 16.39
CA TYR A 287 16.67 0.96 16.17
C TYR A 287 17.91 0.29 15.54
N GLY A 288 18.91 1.06 15.09
CA GLY A 288 20.13 0.54 14.47
C GLY A 288 19.95 -0.04 13.06
N ILE A 289 18.78 0.15 12.46
CA ILE A 289 18.43 -0.34 11.12
C ILE A 289 17.65 0.72 10.34
N ILE A 290 17.71 0.66 9.01
CA ILE A 290 16.85 1.48 8.14
C ILE A 290 15.41 0.95 8.23
N PRO A 291 14.38 1.82 8.34
CA PRO A 291 12.99 1.39 8.37
C PRO A 291 12.60 0.69 7.07
N ASN A 292 11.90 -0.43 7.19
CA ASN A 292 11.33 -1.11 6.04
C ASN A 292 9.96 -0.48 5.65
N LYS A 293 9.39 -0.95 4.54
CA LYS A 293 8.10 -0.46 4.01
C LYS A 293 6.96 -0.45 5.03
N TYR A 294 6.95 -1.35 6.00
CA TYR A 294 5.89 -1.40 7.03
C TYR A 294 6.12 -0.38 8.15
N ALA A 295 7.37 -0.15 8.54
CA ALA A 295 7.73 0.90 9.49
C ALA A 295 7.46 2.29 8.89
N VAL A 296 7.86 2.53 7.64
CA VAL A 296 7.52 3.78 6.92
C VAL A 296 6.01 3.96 6.83
N ARG A 297 5.25 2.90 6.53
CA ARG A 297 3.79 2.95 6.46
C ARG A 297 3.16 3.29 7.81
N GLY A 298 3.67 2.69 8.90
CA GLY A 298 3.25 2.99 10.27
C GLY A 298 3.47 4.45 10.63
N PHE A 299 4.64 4.97 10.26
CA PHE A 299 4.97 6.39 10.42
C PHE A 299 4.02 7.29 9.62
N ASP A 300 3.93 7.12 8.32
CA ASP A 300 3.19 8.01 7.44
C ASP A 300 1.69 8.08 7.78
N VAL A 301 1.06 6.90 8.05
CA VAL A 301 -0.36 6.83 8.42
C VAL A 301 -0.63 7.53 9.76
N THR A 302 0.23 7.30 10.74
CA THR A 302 0.05 7.87 12.08
C THR A 302 0.35 9.36 12.09
N TYR A 303 1.36 9.76 11.37
CA TYR A 303 1.76 11.17 11.24
C TYR A 303 0.66 11.98 10.53
N ASP A 304 0.11 11.47 9.42
CA ASP A 304 -1.03 12.08 8.71
C ASP A 304 -2.25 12.22 9.63
N LEU A 305 -2.61 11.13 10.33
CA LEU A 305 -3.73 11.12 11.27
C LEU A 305 -3.57 12.21 12.35
N LEU A 306 -2.42 12.22 13.04
CA LEU A 306 -2.19 13.13 14.17
C LEU A 306 -2.11 14.60 13.74
N LEU A 307 -1.51 14.89 12.57
CA LEU A 307 -1.50 16.24 12.02
C LEU A 307 -2.92 16.70 11.61
N ARG A 308 -3.73 15.83 11.00
CA ARG A 308 -5.13 16.14 10.69
C ARG A 308 -5.94 16.40 11.96
N LEU A 309 -5.83 15.55 12.97
CA LEU A 309 -6.48 15.75 14.26
C LEU A 309 -6.05 17.04 14.97
N ALA A 310 -4.82 17.51 14.75
CA ALA A 310 -4.34 18.78 15.32
C ALA A 310 -4.85 20.03 14.59
N MET A 311 -5.35 19.88 13.35
CA MET A 311 -5.79 21.00 12.50
C MET A 311 -7.27 21.33 12.66
N ALA A 312 -8.09 20.42 13.17
CA ALA A 312 -9.54 20.52 13.21
C ALA A 312 -10.10 19.96 14.53
N GLU A 313 -11.38 20.14 14.74
CA GLU A 313 -12.08 19.63 15.92
C GLU A 313 -12.04 18.09 15.95
N ASP A 314 -12.35 17.49 14.79
CA ASP A 314 -12.28 16.04 14.58
C ASP A 314 -11.63 15.66 13.24
N LEU A 315 -11.49 14.36 12.98
CA LEU A 315 -10.88 13.87 11.75
C LEU A 315 -11.76 14.14 10.52
N TYR A 316 -13.07 14.13 10.65
CA TYR A 316 -13.99 14.32 9.51
C TYR A 316 -13.92 15.76 8.98
N GLU A 317 -13.89 16.74 9.87
CA GLU A 317 -13.65 18.13 9.50
C GLU A 317 -12.27 18.29 8.87
N ALA A 318 -11.25 17.66 9.43
CA ALA A 318 -9.89 17.71 8.87
C ALA A 318 -9.80 17.13 7.45
N LEU A 319 -10.57 16.07 7.15
CA LEU A 319 -10.62 15.49 5.80
C LEU A 319 -11.27 16.43 4.77
N GLU A 320 -12.22 17.27 5.19
CA GLU A 320 -12.85 18.28 4.33
C GLU A 320 -11.93 19.49 4.11
N LEU A 321 -11.22 19.92 5.15
CA LEU A 321 -10.34 21.09 5.12
C LEU A 321 -9.01 20.83 4.38
N LYS A 322 -8.47 19.65 4.53
CA LYS A 322 -7.15 19.28 4.01
C LYS A 322 -7.27 18.23 2.91
N GLY A 323 -6.94 18.60 1.71
CA GLY A 323 -6.87 17.68 0.59
C GLY A 323 -5.69 16.69 0.70
N SER A 324 -5.05 16.43 -0.42
CA SER A 324 -3.93 15.49 -0.51
C SER A 324 -2.74 15.89 0.36
N THR A 325 -2.17 14.89 1.04
CA THR A 325 -0.94 14.98 1.85
C THR A 325 0.07 13.93 1.39
N GLU A 326 1.35 14.21 1.52
CA GLU A 326 2.44 13.31 1.13
C GLU A 326 3.56 13.42 2.16
N TYR A 327 4.10 12.26 2.56
CA TYR A 327 5.14 12.18 3.58
C TYR A 327 6.39 11.43 3.08
N VAL A 328 6.91 10.47 3.84
CA VAL A 328 8.16 9.79 3.46
C VAL A 328 8.02 9.05 2.15
N GLU A 329 7.05 8.13 2.07
CA GLU A 329 6.78 7.34 0.86
C GLU A 329 5.31 7.35 0.46
N ASN A 330 4.40 7.61 1.41
CA ASN A 330 2.97 7.47 1.17
C ASN A 330 2.28 8.81 0.95
N LYS A 331 1.24 8.76 0.11
CA LYS A 331 0.35 9.87 -0.19
C LYS A 331 -1.07 9.52 0.23
N PHE A 332 -1.78 10.50 0.75
CA PHE A 332 -3.15 10.34 1.21
C PHE A 332 -4.04 11.39 0.56
N ASP A 333 -5.07 10.92 -0.15
CA ASP A 333 -6.16 11.73 -0.70
C ASP A 333 -7.46 10.99 -0.42
N TYR A 334 -8.19 11.45 0.59
CA TYR A 334 -9.34 10.72 1.11
C TYR A 334 -10.63 11.21 0.48
N HIS A 335 -11.42 10.27 -0.01
CA HIS A 335 -12.74 10.51 -0.57
C HIS A 335 -13.79 9.70 0.16
N LYS A 336 -14.96 10.32 0.39
CA LYS A 336 -16.11 9.64 1.00
C LYS A 336 -16.75 8.70 -0.01
N LYS A 337 -17.02 7.43 0.39
CA LYS A 337 -17.80 6.49 -0.41
C LYS A 337 -19.28 6.95 -0.43
N MET A 338 -20.01 6.58 -1.48
CA MET A 338 -21.47 6.80 -1.51
C MET A 338 -22.18 6.05 -0.39
N ILE A 339 -21.70 4.88 -0.02
CA ILE A 339 -22.15 4.03 1.10
C ILE A 339 -20.91 3.56 1.84
N GLY A 340 -20.85 3.82 3.15
CA GLY A 340 -19.71 3.52 4.00
C GLY A 340 -18.78 4.70 4.22
N GLY A 341 -17.57 4.41 4.70
CA GLY A 341 -16.62 5.44 5.14
C GLY A 341 -15.80 6.08 4.01
N TYR A 342 -14.51 6.21 4.24
CA TYR A 342 -13.58 6.91 3.36
C TYR A 342 -12.57 5.94 2.76
N TYR A 343 -12.06 6.27 1.58
CA TYR A 343 -10.96 5.55 0.92
C TYR A 343 -9.91 6.52 0.43
N ASN A 344 -8.67 6.07 0.43
CA ASN A 344 -7.56 6.78 -0.19
C ASN A 344 -7.46 6.35 -1.65
N ASP A 345 -7.40 7.31 -2.59
CA ASP A 345 -7.20 7.03 -4.02
C ASP A 345 -5.83 7.49 -4.55
N ALA A 346 -4.97 7.98 -3.66
CA ALA A 346 -3.64 8.40 -4.02
C ALA A 346 -2.75 7.22 -4.41
N VAL A 347 -2.59 7.01 -5.70
CA VAL A 347 -1.76 5.97 -6.31
C VAL A 347 -0.67 6.62 -7.14
N TYR A 348 0.56 6.18 -6.99
CA TYR A 348 1.68 6.53 -7.85
C TYR A 348 1.75 5.60 -9.06
N ILE A 349 2.12 6.13 -10.21
CA ILE A 349 2.65 5.34 -11.33
C ILE A 349 4.16 5.55 -11.34
N ILE A 350 4.88 4.46 -11.09
CA ILE A 350 6.34 4.47 -11.02
C ILE A 350 6.91 3.79 -12.25
N GLN A 351 7.92 4.40 -12.82
CA GLN A 351 8.62 3.89 -13.99
C GLN A 351 10.11 3.71 -13.67
N TYR A 352 10.66 2.56 -14.04
CA TYR A 352 12.11 2.37 -14.12
C TYR A 352 12.66 3.11 -15.33
N GLU A 353 13.65 3.96 -15.11
CA GLU A 353 14.41 4.66 -16.14
C GLU A 353 15.83 4.08 -16.26
N GLU A 354 16.57 4.52 -17.27
CA GLU A 354 17.96 4.13 -17.48
C GLU A 354 18.82 4.41 -16.23
N GLY A 355 19.71 3.47 -15.88
CA GLY A 355 20.56 3.57 -14.71
C GLY A 355 19.87 3.23 -13.40
N LEU A 356 18.82 2.40 -13.44
CA LEU A 356 18.06 1.91 -12.28
C LEU A 356 17.35 3.02 -11.49
N LYS A 357 17.08 4.15 -12.11
CA LYS A 357 16.34 5.24 -11.48
C LYS A 357 14.86 4.96 -11.50
N LEU A 358 14.19 5.33 -10.42
CA LEU A 358 12.74 5.27 -10.31
C LEU A 358 12.14 6.67 -10.39
N LYS A 359 11.10 6.82 -11.18
CA LYS A 359 10.42 8.09 -11.39
C LYS A 359 8.92 7.95 -11.24
N VAL A 360 8.33 8.85 -10.50
CA VAL A 360 6.87 9.04 -10.49
C VAL A 360 6.47 9.77 -11.77
N VAL A 361 5.52 9.20 -12.54
CA VAL A 361 5.14 9.67 -13.88
C VAL A 361 3.67 10.09 -14.02
N ASN A 362 2.90 10.12 -12.92
CA ASN A 362 1.53 10.61 -12.86
C ASN A 362 1.36 11.81 -11.93
#